data_7190e568ed9186c98f6322a8bb9f1589
#
_entry.id   7190e568ed9186c98f6322a8bb9f1589
#
_cell.length_a   1.000
_cell.length_b   1.000
_cell.length_c   1.000
_cell.angle_alpha   90.00
_cell.angle_beta   90.00
_cell.angle_gamma   90.00
#
_symmetry.space_group_name_H-M   'P 1'
#
loop_
_entity.id
_entity.type
_entity.pdbx_description
1 polymer ?
#
loop_
_entity_poly.entity_id
_entity_poly.type
_entity_poly.pdbx_seq_one_letter_code
_entity_poly.pdbx_strand_id
1 'polypeptide(L)'
;LAETYLLASEAYHNLGNDTKALAYLNKVRRRGYTGNPESTVTTFDLTAWTLNNYLDESARELAFENNRWFLLKRLGLLVERQNLYFRSSPSGTISGEVPLKMTPAMVNMPIPQSQIDLMGKPEGFNVGYN
;
A
#
# COMPACT_ATOMS: atom_id res chain seq x y z
N LEU A 1 -9.21 -12.23 -8.00
CA LEU A 1 -8.23 -12.76 -8.96
C LEU A 1 -6.98 -11.89 -9.06
N ALA A 2 -7.09 -10.55 -9.20
CA ALA A 2 -5.95 -9.65 -9.27
C ALA A 2 -5.08 -9.70 -8.01
N GLU A 3 -5.70 -9.62 -6.84
CA GLU A 3 -4.99 -9.76 -5.56
C GLU A 3 -4.21 -11.07 -5.46
N THR A 4 -4.79 -12.18 -5.94
CA THR A 4 -4.12 -13.48 -5.98
C THR A 4 -2.86 -13.45 -6.84
N TYR A 5 -2.92 -12.81 -8.01
CA TYR A 5 -1.75 -12.63 -8.87
C TYR A 5 -0.69 -11.72 -8.25
N LEU A 6 -1.10 -10.66 -7.58
CA LEU A 6 -0.18 -9.78 -6.86
C LEU A 6 0.52 -10.51 -5.71
N LEU A 7 -0.22 -11.28 -4.91
CA LEU A 7 0.37 -12.11 -3.84
C LEU A 7 1.32 -13.18 -4.40
N ALA A 8 0.97 -13.82 -5.51
CA ALA A 8 1.86 -14.76 -6.18
C ALA A 8 3.14 -14.08 -6.69
N SER A 9 3.00 -12.88 -7.26
CA SER A 9 4.13 -12.06 -7.71
C SER A 9 5.11 -11.78 -6.56
N GLU A 10 4.61 -11.30 -5.43
CA GLU A 10 5.41 -11.03 -4.23
C GLU A 10 6.07 -12.31 -3.68
N ALA A 11 5.31 -13.41 -3.61
CA ALA A 11 5.83 -14.68 -3.11
C ALA A 11 6.98 -15.21 -3.97
N TYR A 12 6.87 -15.15 -5.31
CA TYR A 12 7.95 -15.55 -6.19
C TYR A 12 9.17 -14.65 -6.09
N HIS A 13 8.99 -13.35 -5.90
CA HIS A 13 10.10 -12.43 -5.64
C HIS A 13 10.84 -12.82 -4.36
N ASN A 14 10.11 -13.05 -3.27
CA ASN A 14 10.70 -13.45 -1.98
C ASN A 14 11.42 -14.81 -2.04
N LEU A 15 11.05 -15.66 -3.00
CA LEU A 15 11.76 -16.92 -3.29
C LEU A 15 12.94 -16.74 -4.26
N GLY A 16 13.29 -15.51 -4.65
CA GLY A 16 14.37 -15.21 -5.59
C GLY A 16 14.04 -15.51 -7.06
N ASN A 17 12.77 -15.69 -7.41
CA ASN A 17 12.35 -15.99 -8.77
C ASN A 17 11.67 -14.79 -9.42
N ASP A 18 12.46 -13.76 -9.75
CA ASP A 18 11.97 -12.51 -10.32
C ASP A 18 11.33 -12.68 -11.70
N THR A 19 11.73 -13.68 -12.46
CA THR A 19 11.09 -13.99 -13.75
C THR A 19 9.62 -14.34 -13.58
N LYS A 20 9.30 -15.24 -12.65
CA LYS A 20 7.90 -15.59 -12.34
C LYS A 20 7.17 -14.46 -11.64
N ALA A 21 7.84 -13.76 -10.72
CA ALA A 21 7.28 -12.60 -10.05
C ALA A 21 6.80 -11.54 -11.05
N LEU A 22 7.66 -11.20 -12.01
CA LEU A 22 7.35 -10.25 -13.08
C LEU A 22 6.23 -10.75 -14.00
N ALA A 23 6.23 -12.04 -14.33
CA ALA A 23 5.17 -12.62 -15.16
C ALA A 23 3.79 -12.48 -14.52
N TYR A 24 3.66 -12.74 -13.21
CA TYR A 24 2.39 -12.55 -12.48
C TYR A 24 2.01 -11.08 -12.36
N LEU A 25 2.96 -10.18 -12.14
CA LEU A 25 2.71 -8.74 -12.08
C LEU A 25 2.18 -8.22 -13.44
N ASN A 26 2.78 -8.68 -14.54
CA ASN A 26 2.34 -8.32 -15.88
C ASN A 26 0.97 -8.90 -16.26
N LYS A 27 0.55 -10.04 -15.69
CA LYS A 27 -0.82 -10.53 -15.88
C LYS A 27 -1.87 -9.55 -15.33
N VAL A 28 -1.62 -8.96 -14.17
CA VAL A 28 -2.48 -7.93 -13.59
C VAL A 28 -2.54 -6.72 -14.53
N ARG A 29 -1.37 -6.26 -14.94
CA ARG A 29 -1.22 -5.10 -15.82
C ARG A 29 -1.92 -5.29 -17.17
N ARG A 30 -1.73 -6.44 -17.83
CA ARG A 30 -2.39 -6.79 -19.10
C ARG A 30 -3.91 -6.81 -18.95
N ARG A 31 -4.43 -7.32 -17.83
CA ARG A 31 -5.86 -7.28 -17.54
C ARG A 31 -6.39 -5.85 -17.55
N GLY A 32 -5.67 -4.91 -16.95
CA GLY A 32 -6.06 -3.51 -16.90
C GLY A 32 -6.13 -2.86 -18.29
N TYR A 33 -5.24 -3.21 -19.21
CA TYR A 33 -5.19 -2.62 -20.55
C TYR A 33 -6.01 -3.37 -21.61
N THR A 34 -6.16 -4.68 -21.47
CA THR A 34 -6.78 -5.53 -22.51
C THR A 34 -8.04 -6.24 -22.04
N GLY A 35 -8.37 -6.17 -20.75
CA GLY A 35 -9.42 -6.97 -20.13
C GLY A 35 -9.06 -8.47 -19.96
N ASN A 36 -7.90 -8.91 -20.44
CA ASN A 36 -7.46 -10.32 -20.41
C ASN A 36 -6.06 -10.46 -19.81
N PRO A 37 -5.89 -11.13 -18.65
CA PRO A 37 -4.58 -11.35 -18.03
C PRO A 37 -3.64 -12.25 -18.86
N GLU A 38 -4.20 -13.09 -19.73
CA GLU A 38 -3.45 -13.98 -20.62
C GLU A 38 -3.21 -13.37 -22.00
N SER A 39 -3.45 -12.08 -22.17
CA SER A 39 -3.21 -11.36 -23.41
C SER A 39 -1.74 -11.49 -23.85
N THR A 40 -1.52 -11.64 -25.15
CA THR A 40 -0.20 -11.63 -25.79
C THR A 40 0.29 -10.20 -26.08
N VAL A 41 -0.55 -9.18 -25.85
CA VAL A 41 -0.17 -7.77 -25.98
C VAL A 41 0.74 -7.38 -24.82
N THR A 42 2.01 -7.17 -25.11
CA THR A 42 3.06 -6.89 -24.11
C THR A 42 3.55 -5.44 -24.13
N THR A 43 2.94 -4.58 -24.92
CA THR A 43 3.36 -3.18 -25.11
C THR A 43 3.50 -2.39 -23.81
N PHE A 44 2.70 -2.74 -22.81
CA PHE A 44 2.67 -2.07 -21.52
C PHE A 44 3.29 -2.88 -20.39
N ASP A 45 3.92 -4.00 -20.69
CA ASP A 45 4.54 -4.85 -19.70
C ASP A 45 5.70 -4.13 -19.00
N LEU A 46 5.84 -4.40 -17.73
CA LEU A 46 7.02 -3.99 -16.98
C LEU A 46 8.20 -4.87 -17.38
N THR A 47 9.38 -4.29 -17.42
CA THR A 47 10.63 -4.98 -17.80
C THR A 47 11.37 -5.57 -16.60
N ALA A 48 11.06 -5.10 -15.38
CA ALA A 48 11.67 -5.59 -14.16
C ALA A 48 10.65 -5.60 -13.02
N TRP A 49 10.77 -6.60 -12.16
CA TRP A 49 10.11 -6.57 -10.87
C TRP A 49 10.89 -5.64 -9.94
N THR A 50 10.23 -4.64 -9.42
CA THR A 50 10.73 -3.78 -8.35
C THR A 50 9.63 -3.58 -7.33
N LEU A 51 10.00 -3.32 -6.07
CA LEU A 51 9.01 -3.03 -5.03
C LEU A 51 8.12 -1.84 -5.41
N ASN A 52 8.67 -0.82 -6.07
CA ASN A 52 7.90 0.32 -6.54
C ASN A 52 6.87 -0.09 -7.61
N ASN A 53 7.29 -0.85 -8.62
CA ASN A 53 6.40 -1.35 -9.66
C ASN A 53 5.25 -2.21 -9.08
N TYR A 54 5.59 -3.08 -8.12
CA TYR A 54 4.61 -3.90 -7.42
C TYR A 54 3.61 -3.07 -6.61
N LEU A 55 4.10 -2.09 -5.84
CA LEU A 55 3.26 -1.22 -5.03
C LEU A 55 2.37 -0.30 -5.87
N ASP A 56 2.88 0.18 -7.00
CA ASP A 56 2.13 1.04 -7.90
C ASP A 56 1.04 0.26 -8.64
N GLU A 57 1.34 -0.96 -9.08
CA GLU A 57 0.32 -1.82 -9.71
C GLU A 57 -0.74 -2.24 -8.70
N SER A 58 -0.35 -2.59 -7.48
CA SER A 58 -1.29 -2.89 -6.39
C SER A 58 -2.18 -1.70 -6.06
N ALA A 59 -1.65 -0.48 -6.09
CA ALA A 59 -2.43 0.73 -5.82
C ALA A 59 -3.46 1.01 -6.92
N ARG A 60 -3.10 0.78 -8.19
CA ARG A 60 -4.01 0.97 -9.33
C ARG A 60 -5.12 -0.07 -9.36
N GLU A 61 -4.73 -1.32 -9.18
CA GLU A 61 -5.63 -2.46 -9.35
C GLU A 61 -6.62 -2.62 -8.20
N LEU A 62 -6.17 -2.38 -6.96
CA LEU A 62 -6.96 -2.55 -5.74
C LEU A 62 -7.42 -1.19 -5.16
N ALA A 63 -7.52 -0.17 -6.03
CA ALA A 63 -8.04 1.13 -5.63
C ALA A 63 -9.45 0.99 -5.02
N PHE A 64 -9.68 1.63 -3.88
CA PHE A 64 -10.93 1.59 -3.12
C PHE A 64 -11.32 0.23 -2.47
N GLU A 65 -10.46 -0.79 -2.55
CA GLU A 65 -10.70 -2.10 -1.89
C GLU A 65 -10.16 -2.16 -0.44
N ASN A 66 -9.71 -1.04 0.12
CA ASN A 66 -9.17 -0.91 1.49
C ASN A 66 -7.93 -1.76 1.81
N ASN A 67 -7.30 -2.39 0.81
CA ASN A 67 -6.16 -3.29 1.02
C ASN A 67 -4.83 -2.54 1.22
N ARG A 68 -4.76 -1.27 0.78
CA ARG A 68 -3.51 -0.48 0.76
C ARG A 68 -2.88 -0.31 2.14
N TRP A 69 -3.68 -0.01 3.16
CA TRP A 69 -3.21 0.15 4.54
C TRP A 69 -2.52 -1.11 5.05
N PHE A 70 -3.16 -2.26 4.89
CA PHE A 70 -2.64 -3.53 5.38
C PHE A 70 -1.38 -3.95 4.63
N LEU A 71 -1.34 -3.77 3.31
CA LEU A 71 -0.16 -4.06 2.49
C LEU A 71 1.03 -3.23 2.94
N LEU A 72 0.90 -1.91 3.03
CA LEU A 72 1.98 -1.02 3.43
C LEU A 72 2.43 -1.25 4.87
N LYS A 73 1.49 -1.53 5.78
CA LYS A 73 1.80 -1.86 7.18
C LYS A 73 2.61 -3.15 7.27
N ARG A 74 2.21 -4.20 6.57
CA ARG A 74 2.91 -5.49 6.54
C ARG A 74 4.34 -5.36 6.00
N LEU A 75 4.54 -4.51 5.01
CA LEU A 75 5.85 -4.24 4.41
C LEU A 75 6.69 -3.22 5.21
N GLY A 76 6.16 -2.65 6.29
CA GLY A 76 6.87 -1.62 7.08
C GLY A 76 6.98 -0.26 6.37
N LEU A 77 6.25 -0.04 5.28
CA LEU A 77 6.35 1.13 4.41
C LEU A 77 5.22 2.16 4.61
N LEU A 78 4.32 1.92 5.56
CA LEU A 78 3.11 2.74 5.70
C LEU A 78 3.44 4.22 5.93
N VAL A 79 4.31 4.53 6.90
CA VAL A 79 4.68 5.90 7.24
C VAL A 79 5.39 6.60 6.08
N GLU A 80 6.38 5.91 5.48
CA GLU A 80 7.17 6.44 4.37
C GLU A 80 6.27 6.79 3.18
N ARG A 81 5.45 5.83 2.73
CA ARG A 81 4.61 5.98 1.54
C ARG A 81 3.47 6.96 1.76
N GLN A 82 2.87 6.98 2.94
CA GLN A 82 1.86 7.96 3.28
C GLN A 82 2.44 9.38 3.22
N ASN A 83 3.60 9.60 3.83
CA ASN A 83 4.24 10.91 3.84
C ASN A 83 4.76 11.34 2.46
N LEU A 84 5.19 10.38 1.61
CA LEU A 84 5.66 10.66 0.26
C LEU A 84 4.52 11.19 -0.63
N TYR A 85 3.38 10.51 -0.64
CA TYR A 85 2.26 10.84 -1.54
C TYR A 85 1.35 11.94 -0.99
N PHE A 86 1.26 12.10 0.32
CA PHE A 86 0.48 13.17 0.93
C PHE A 86 1.00 14.58 0.57
N ARG A 87 2.29 14.69 0.26
CA ARG A 87 2.93 15.96 -0.14
C ARG A 87 2.64 16.36 -1.58
N SER A 88 2.07 15.46 -2.39
CA SER A 88 1.98 15.63 -3.84
C SER A 88 0.63 16.18 -4.32
N SER A 89 -0.20 16.74 -3.44
CA SER A 89 -1.36 17.48 -3.92
C SER A 89 -0.90 18.81 -4.54
N PRO A 90 -0.99 18.98 -5.87
CA PRO A 90 -0.52 20.21 -6.54
C PRO A 90 -1.37 21.43 -6.17
N SER A 91 -2.56 21.23 -5.62
CA SER A 91 -3.46 22.29 -5.21
C SER A 91 -3.23 22.75 -3.76
N GLY A 92 -2.10 22.33 -3.17
CA GLY A 92 -1.61 22.84 -1.90
C GLY A 92 -2.72 23.09 -0.90
N THR A 93 -2.52 22.86 0.30
CA THR A 93 -3.23 23.54 1.38
C THR A 93 -4.73 23.79 1.15
N ILE A 94 -5.54 22.95 1.71
CA ILE A 94 -6.75 23.45 2.32
C ILE A 94 -6.26 24.58 3.24
N SER A 95 -6.62 25.80 2.90
CA SER A 95 -6.09 27.05 3.49
C SER A 95 -5.96 26.93 5.00
N GLY A 96 -4.73 26.91 5.51
CA GLY A 96 -4.42 27.01 6.93
C GLY A 96 -4.07 25.70 7.65
N GLU A 97 -4.14 24.54 7.03
CA GLU A 97 -3.80 23.27 7.69
C GLU A 97 -2.36 22.83 7.39
N VAL A 98 -1.60 22.56 8.44
CA VAL A 98 -0.31 21.90 8.35
C VAL A 98 -0.59 20.45 7.88
N PRO A 99 0.02 19.98 6.79
CA PRO A 99 -0.19 18.60 6.34
C PRO A 99 0.21 17.66 7.49
N LEU A 100 -0.76 16.89 7.95
CA LEU A 100 -0.56 15.90 9.02
C LEU A 100 0.40 14.82 8.50
N LYS A 101 1.65 14.89 8.90
CA LYS A 101 2.61 13.83 8.65
C LYS A 101 2.29 12.64 9.53
N MET A 102 2.17 11.48 8.92
CA MET A 102 2.06 10.23 9.66
C MET A 102 3.34 9.96 10.46
N THR A 103 3.19 9.66 11.74
CA THR A 103 4.29 9.27 12.63
C THR A 103 4.33 7.74 12.80
N PRO A 104 5.46 7.15 13.25
CA PRO A 104 5.52 5.72 13.55
C PRO A 104 4.49 5.25 14.58
N ALA A 105 4.08 6.09 15.52
CA ALA A 105 3.04 5.77 16.49
C ALA A 105 1.68 5.49 15.81
N MET A 106 1.39 6.18 14.72
CA MET A 106 0.13 6.08 13.97
C MET A 106 -0.01 4.79 13.13
N VAL A 107 1.01 3.95 13.08
CA VAL A 107 0.94 2.64 12.40
C VAL A 107 -0.08 1.71 13.07
N ASN A 108 -0.26 1.85 14.38
CA ASN A 108 -1.31 1.16 15.12
C ASN A 108 -2.45 2.15 15.40
N MET A 109 -3.66 1.71 15.17
CA MET A 109 -4.82 2.55 15.51
C MET A 109 -4.84 2.83 17.02
N PRO A 110 -5.25 4.04 17.45
CA PRO A 110 -5.36 4.36 18.87
C PRO A 110 -6.40 3.46 19.53
N ILE A 111 -6.15 3.10 20.77
CA ILE A 111 -7.15 2.42 21.59
C ILE A 111 -8.28 3.41 21.89
N PRO A 112 -9.55 3.07 21.66
CA PRO A 112 -10.66 3.95 21.99
C PRO A 112 -10.64 4.38 23.47
N GLN A 113 -10.87 5.66 23.73
CA GLN A 113 -10.82 6.19 25.09
C GLN A 113 -11.73 5.44 26.06
N SER A 114 -12.92 5.05 25.58
CA SER A 114 -13.84 4.25 26.38
C SER A 114 -13.25 2.93 26.90
N GLN A 115 -12.36 2.31 26.13
CA GLN A 115 -11.68 1.08 26.55
C GLN A 115 -10.57 1.37 27.57
N ILE A 116 -9.85 2.48 27.41
CA ILE A 116 -8.83 2.93 28.36
C ILE A 116 -9.47 3.23 29.72
N ASP A 117 -10.60 3.91 29.72
CA ASP A 117 -11.35 4.25 30.93
C ASP A 117 -11.83 2.99 31.67
N LEU A 118 -12.34 1.99 30.92
CA LEU A 118 -12.74 0.71 31.51
C LEU A 118 -11.58 -0.07 32.13
N MET A 119 -10.36 0.06 31.59
CA MET A 119 -9.18 -0.60 32.14
C MET A 119 -8.60 0.14 33.37
N GLY A 120 -9.12 1.30 33.74
CA GLY A 120 -8.64 2.09 34.85
C GLY A 120 -7.19 2.57 34.71
N LYS A 121 -6.70 2.70 33.47
CA LYS A 121 -5.33 3.13 33.14
C LYS A 121 -5.36 4.35 32.22
N PRO A 122 -5.62 5.56 32.74
CA PRO A 122 -5.86 6.74 31.92
C PRO A 122 -4.63 7.27 31.19
N GLU A 123 -3.42 6.85 31.56
CA GLU A 123 -2.17 7.39 31.01
C GLU A 123 -1.36 6.34 30.27
N GLY A 124 -0.67 6.76 29.19
CA GLY A 124 0.38 6.00 28.54
C GLY A 124 -0.04 5.07 27.39
N PHE A 125 -1.32 5.02 27.00
CA PHE A 125 -1.77 4.08 25.97
C PHE A 125 -1.61 4.61 24.53
N ASN A 126 -1.96 5.85 24.29
CA ASN A 126 -1.96 6.44 22.93
C ASN A 126 -0.80 7.42 22.75
N VAL A 127 0.40 7.03 23.18
CA VAL A 127 1.60 7.88 23.03
C VAL A 127 1.87 8.16 21.55
N GLY A 128 1.97 9.45 21.20
CA GLY A 128 2.26 9.90 19.83
C GLY A 128 1.02 10.20 18.97
N TYR A 129 -0.18 10.15 19.56
CA TYR A 129 -1.44 10.60 18.93
C TYR A 129 -1.88 12.01 19.37
N ASN A 130 -1.13 12.65 20.27
CA ASN A 130 -1.40 13.99 20.78
C ASN A 130 -0.64 15.05 19.98
#